data_6d87116e9441340c72bc793536db3642
#
_entry.id   6d87116e9441340c72bc793536db3642
#
_cell.length_a   1.000
_cell.length_b   1.000
_cell.length_c   1.000
_cell.angle_alpha   90.00
_cell.angle_beta   90.00
_cell.angle_gamma   90.00
#
_symmetry.space_group_name_H-M   'P 1'
#
loop_
_entity.id
_entity.type
_entity.pdbx_description
1 polymer ?
#
loop_
_entity_poly.entity_id
_entity_poly.type
_entity_poly.pdbx_seq_one_letter_code
_entity_poly.pdbx_strand_id
1 'polypeptide(L)'
;MNGEGRYLDDYARELAEQGERAFRKQHAAPVLIVIGKRARKARRGSGVDTVTDRPTLHGLLHRVFPLPGVAAEGAGPVVIGRAEDDGVDVIIPEASISKRHCTFAVDAGRVVLSDCGSTNGTSVNGEPVAATPVELAGGETISLGRLQLTFETAPGFVELVGSMRTRSR
;
A
#
# COMPACT_ATOMS: atom_id res chain seq x y z
N MET A 1 3.59 7.54 15.33
CA MET A 1 4.83 7.33 14.52
C MET A 1 4.49 7.72 13.11
N ASN A 2 5.08 8.80 12.60
CA ASN A 2 4.76 9.34 11.29
C ASN A 2 5.17 8.34 10.21
N GLY A 3 4.15 7.85 9.49
CA GLY A 3 4.31 6.82 8.47
C GLY A 3 4.97 7.29 7.18
N GLU A 4 6.18 7.81 7.27
CA GLU A 4 7.01 7.92 6.08
C GLU A 4 7.51 6.51 5.72
N GLY A 5 6.82 5.88 4.75
CA GLY A 5 7.22 4.57 4.26
C GLY A 5 8.68 4.56 3.81
N ARG A 6 9.42 3.55 4.23
CA ARG A 6 10.81 3.31 3.78
C ARG A 6 10.80 2.78 2.35
N TYR A 7 11.92 2.94 1.65
CA TYR A 7 12.05 2.39 0.30
C TYR A 7 12.35 0.88 0.33
N LEU A 8 11.91 0.18 -0.68
CA LEU A 8 12.08 -1.27 -0.81
C LEU A 8 13.57 -1.70 -0.78
N ASP A 9 14.45 -0.86 -1.33
CA ASP A 9 15.91 -1.10 -1.31
C ASP A 9 16.51 -1.05 0.10
N ASP A 10 15.93 -0.26 1.02
CA ASP A 10 16.38 -0.21 2.41
C ASP A 10 16.09 -1.52 3.13
N TYR A 11 14.93 -2.14 2.82
CA TYR A 11 14.58 -3.47 3.35
C TYR A 11 15.49 -4.57 2.78
N ALA A 12 15.87 -4.46 1.50
CA ALA A 12 16.81 -5.41 0.89
C ALA A 12 18.20 -5.35 1.55
N ARG A 13 18.66 -4.15 1.89
CA ARG A 13 19.91 -3.94 2.64
C ARG A 13 19.81 -4.50 4.05
N GLU A 14 18.73 -4.19 4.76
CA GLU A 14 18.47 -4.68 6.11
C GLU A 14 18.43 -6.22 6.17
N LEU A 15 17.75 -6.87 5.21
CA LEU A 15 17.73 -8.33 5.09
C LEU A 15 19.14 -8.89 4.88
N ALA A 16 19.99 -8.19 4.11
CA ALA A 16 21.37 -8.61 3.88
C ALA A 16 22.24 -8.53 5.15
N GLU A 17 22.02 -7.54 5.97
CA GLU A 17 22.79 -7.27 7.19
C GLU A 17 22.37 -8.17 8.36
N GLN A 18 21.07 -8.32 8.58
CA GLN A 18 20.53 -9.03 9.76
C GLN A 18 20.27 -10.52 9.53
N GLY A 19 20.13 -10.92 8.27
CA GLY A 19 19.72 -12.28 7.89
C GLY A 19 18.21 -12.50 7.99
N GLU A 20 17.74 -13.53 7.29
CA GLU A 20 16.30 -13.78 7.07
C GLU A 20 15.52 -14.00 8.37
N ARG A 21 16.08 -14.73 9.34
CA ARG A 21 15.40 -15.04 10.60
C ARG A 21 15.10 -13.79 11.43
N ALA A 22 16.04 -12.86 11.52
CA ALA A 22 15.88 -11.62 12.25
C ALA A 22 14.90 -10.70 11.50
N PHE A 23 15.04 -10.60 10.18
CA PHE A 23 14.18 -9.83 9.33
C PHE A 23 12.70 -10.27 9.41
N ARG A 24 12.41 -11.59 9.32
CA ARG A 24 11.06 -12.15 9.49
C ARG A 24 10.43 -11.79 10.83
N LYS A 25 11.22 -11.81 11.91
CA LYS A 25 10.72 -11.46 13.25
C LYS A 25 10.37 -9.98 13.37
N GLN A 26 11.15 -9.13 12.72
CA GLN A 26 10.96 -7.68 12.75
C GLN A 26 9.84 -7.20 11.83
N HIS A 27 9.67 -7.86 10.68
CA HIS A 27 8.69 -7.52 9.64
C HIS A 27 7.59 -8.59 9.55
N ALA A 28 6.87 -8.79 10.67
CA ALA A 28 5.79 -9.78 10.76
C ALA A 28 4.43 -9.27 10.27
N ALA A 29 4.33 -7.99 9.93
CA ALA A 29 3.09 -7.38 9.42
C ALA A 29 3.04 -7.40 7.88
N PRO A 30 1.84 -7.48 7.27
CA PRO A 30 1.65 -7.23 5.86
C PRO A 30 2.08 -5.82 5.47
N VAL A 31 2.34 -5.61 4.19
CA VAL A 31 2.79 -4.32 3.67
C VAL A 31 2.05 -3.91 2.38
N LEU A 32 2.00 -2.61 2.14
CA LEU A 32 1.64 -2.02 0.85
C LEU A 32 2.90 -1.45 0.20
N ILE A 33 3.13 -1.78 -1.07
CA ILE A 33 4.29 -1.32 -1.85
C ILE A 33 3.79 -0.50 -3.02
N VAL A 34 4.24 0.74 -3.14
CA VAL A 34 3.85 1.60 -4.27
C VAL A 34 4.53 1.15 -5.55
N ILE A 35 3.73 0.79 -6.56
CA ILE A 35 4.20 0.30 -7.85
C ILE A 35 3.94 1.27 -9.00
N GLY A 36 3.08 2.26 -8.83
CA GLY A 36 2.78 3.19 -9.89
C GLY A 36 1.59 4.11 -9.62
N LYS A 37 1.15 4.77 -10.70
CA LYS A 37 -0.02 5.64 -10.71
C LYS A 37 -0.76 5.49 -12.03
N ARG A 38 -2.09 5.33 -11.97
CA ARG A 38 -2.94 5.27 -13.17
C ARG A 38 -3.01 6.65 -13.83
N ALA A 39 -2.92 6.67 -15.17
CA ALA A 39 -3.15 7.88 -15.93
C ALA A 39 -4.56 8.45 -15.68
N ARG A 40 -4.72 9.79 -15.70
CA ARG A 40 -6.06 10.40 -15.73
C ARG A 40 -6.78 9.94 -17.00
N LYS A 41 -8.02 9.47 -16.88
CA LYS A 41 -8.89 9.40 -18.05
C LYS A 41 -9.05 10.83 -18.57
N ALA A 42 -8.58 11.10 -19.77
CA ALA A 42 -8.81 12.37 -20.44
C ALA A 42 -10.33 12.57 -20.53
N ARG A 43 -10.87 13.61 -19.89
CA ARG A 43 -12.22 14.07 -20.19
C ARG A 43 -12.20 14.55 -21.64
N ARG A 44 -13.02 13.93 -22.49
CA ARG A 44 -13.25 14.44 -23.84
C ARG A 44 -13.73 15.90 -23.72
N GLY A 45 -12.91 16.85 -24.16
CA GLY A 45 -13.28 18.25 -24.34
C GLY A 45 -12.79 19.19 -23.26
N SER A 46 -11.52 19.50 -23.23
CA SER A 46 -10.94 20.82 -22.96
C SER A 46 -9.41 20.74 -23.04
N GLY A 47 -8.81 21.76 -23.68
CA GLY A 47 -7.44 21.77 -24.15
C GLY A 47 -6.37 21.56 -23.07
N VAL A 48 -5.22 21.13 -23.58
CA VAL A 48 -3.88 21.18 -23.01
C VAL A 48 -3.78 20.85 -21.52
N ASP A 49 -3.86 19.56 -21.19
CA ASP A 49 -3.37 19.08 -19.90
C ASP A 49 -1.85 19.14 -19.89
N THR A 50 -1.32 20.21 -19.35
CA THR A 50 0.10 20.28 -18.97
C THR A 50 0.34 19.17 -17.93
N VAL A 51 1.13 18.17 -18.33
CA VAL A 51 1.57 17.07 -17.46
C VAL A 51 2.47 17.65 -16.37
N THR A 52 1.89 18.16 -15.29
CA THR A 52 2.61 18.75 -14.15
C THR A 52 2.47 17.89 -12.88
N ASP A 53 2.29 16.57 -13.02
CA ASP A 53 2.07 15.69 -11.86
C ASP A 53 3.23 14.68 -11.64
N ARG A 54 4.40 14.98 -12.20
CA ARG A 54 5.60 14.14 -12.06
C ARG A 54 6.30 14.17 -10.69
N PRO A 55 6.31 15.27 -9.90
CA PRO A 55 7.10 15.30 -8.66
C PRO A 55 6.59 14.37 -7.56
N THR A 56 5.27 14.18 -7.43
CA THR A 56 4.67 13.43 -6.32
C THR A 56 4.90 11.92 -6.43
N LEU A 57 4.99 11.38 -7.65
CA LEU A 57 5.19 9.93 -7.84
C LEU A 57 6.64 9.50 -7.58
N HIS A 58 7.63 10.33 -7.96
CA HIS A 58 9.05 10.00 -7.76
C HIS A 58 9.39 9.78 -6.28
N GLY A 59 8.75 10.52 -5.36
CA GLY A 59 8.96 10.36 -3.93
C GLY A 59 8.21 9.18 -3.29
N LEU A 60 7.22 8.58 -3.99
CA LEU A 60 6.42 7.48 -3.46
C LEU A 60 6.73 6.12 -4.09
N LEU A 61 7.27 6.10 -5.31
CA LEU A 61 7.56 4.85 -6.02
C LEU A 61 8.49 3.95 -5.20
N HIS A 62 8.14 2.67 -5.06
CA HIS A 62 8.82 1.68 -4.25
C HIS A 62 8.85 1.97 -2.74
N ARG A 63 8.05 2.91 -2.24
CA ARG A 63 7.82 3.03 -0.81
C ARG A 63 6.98 1.89 -0.29
N VAL A 64 7.36 1.43 0.90
CA VAL A 64 6.71 0.34 1.62
C VAL A 64 6.01 0.91 2.84
N PHE A 65 4.73 0.62 2.97
CA PHE A 65 3.90 1.03 4.11
C PHE A 65 3.49 -0.21 4.90
N PRO A 66 4.11 -0.47 6.06
CA PRO A 66 3.70 -1.57 6.94
C PRO A 66 2.29 -1.36 7.49
N LEU A 67 1.57 -2.47 7.69
CA LEU A 67 0.22 -2.51 8.26
C LEU A 67 0.22 -3.23 9.63
N PRO A 68 0.83 -2.66 10.67
CA PRO A 68 1.13 -3.38 11.91
C PRO A 68 -0.11 -3.88 12.66
N GLY A 69 -1.24 -3.20 12.54
CA GLY A 69 -2.51 -3.62 13.15
C GLY A 69 -3.18 -4.82 12.47
N VAL A 70 -2.74 -5.18 11.25
CA VAL A 70 -3.33 -6.27 10.45
C VAL A 70 -2.71 -7.64 10.78
N ALA A 71 -1.83 -7.72 11.77
CA ALA A 71 -1.15 -8.98 12.11
C ALA A 71 -1.87 -9.82 13.19
N ALA A 72 -2.93 -9.32 13.83
CA ALA A 72 -3.59 -9.98 14.96
C ALA A 72 -5.11 -9.96 14.84
N GLU A 73 -5.73 -11.11 15.06
CA GLU A 73 -7.18 -11.19 15.26
C GLU A 73 -7.61 -10.34 16.45
N GLY A 74 -8.69 -9.58 16.30
CA GLY A 74 -9.20 -8.69 17.35
C GLY A 74 -8.51 -7.33 17.46
N ALA A 75 -7.47 -7.07 16.70
CA ALA A 75 -6.99 -5.72 16.47
C ALA A 75 -8.04 -4.96 15.65
N GLY A 76 -8.26 -3.70 15.96
CA GLY A 76 -9.14 -2.84 15.16
C GLY A 76 -8.63 -2.69 13.72
N PRO A 77 -9.47 -2.17 12.82
CA PRO A 77 -9.07 -1.96 11.45
C PRO A 77 -7.97 -0.89 11.35
N VAL A 78 -7.00 -1.12 10.48
CA VAL A 78 -5.96 -0.14 10.12
C VAL A 78 -6.53 0.78 9.04
N VAL A 79 -6.60 2.07 9.32
CA VAL A 79 -7.16 3.09 8.43
C VAL A 79 -6.04 3.70 7.59
N ILE A 80 -6.21 3.69 6.27
CA ILE A 80 -5.33 4.36 5.31
C ILE A 80 -5.94 5.69 4.88
N GLY A 81 -5.14 6.73 4.87
CA GLY A 81 -5.57 8.05 4.41
C GLY A 81 -4.44 8.93 3.88
N ARG A 82 -4.80 10.12 3.37
CA ARG A 82 -3.84 11.05 2.76
C ARG A 82 -3.10 11.94 3.77
N ALA A 83 -3.72 12.28 4.86
CA ALA A 83 -3.23 13.27 5.82
C ALA A 83 -3.46 12.81 7.25
N GLU A 84 -2.71 13.39 8.17
CA GLU A 84 -2.98 13.26 9.59
C GLU A 84 -4.40 13.77 9.89
N ASP A 85 -5.26 12.85 10.28
CA ASP A 85 -6.62 13.11 10.72
C ASP A 85 -6.92 12.14 11.85
N ASP A 86 -7.87 12.44 12.72
CA ASP A 86 -8.24 11.54 13.80
C ASP A 86 -8.66 10.18 13.27
N GLY A 87 -7.92 9.13 13.66
CA GLY A 87 -8.17 7.76 13.28
C GLY A 87 -7.61 7.34 11.91
N VAL A 88 -6.56 7.98 11.39
CA VAL A 88 -5.74 7.49 10.27
C VAL A 88 -4.45 6.91 10.83
N ASP A 89 -4.20 5.63 10.57
CA ASP A 89 -3.05 4.89 11.09
C ASP A 89 -1.87 4.92 10.11
N VAL A 90 -2.15 4.88 8.80
CA VAL A 90 -1.12 4.90 7.75
C VAL A 90 -1.39 6.06 6.79
N ILE A 91 -0.45 6.98 6.72
CA ILE A 91 -0.55 8.17 5.88
C ILE A 91 0.20 7.93 4.57
N ILE A 92 -0.54 8.06 3.45
CA ILE A 92 0.04 8.05 2.11
C ILE A 92 -0.24 9.41 1.47
N PRO A 93 0.75 10.33 1.38
CA PRO A 93 0.56 11.71 0.97
C PRO A 93 0.41 11.83 -0.57
N GLU A 94 -0.72 11.36 -1.11
CA GLU A 94 -1.07 11.40 -2.53
C GLU A 94 -2.45 12.05 -2.74
N ALA A 95 -2.54 13.03 -3.64
CA ALA A 95 -3.72 13.90 -3.80
C ALA A 95 -5.01 13.17 -4.20
N SER A 96 -4.92 12.00 -4.86
CA SER A 96 -6.11 11.21 -5.23
C SER A 96 -6.62 10.32 -4.10
N ILE A 97 -5.89 10.22 -2.99
CA ILE A 97 -6.31 9.50 -1.79
C ILE A 97 -7.17 10.43 -0.91
N SER A 98 -8.29 9.93 -0.40
CA SER A 98 -9.15 10.65 0.53
C SER A 98 -8.49 10.76 1.91
N LYS A 99 -8.94 11.68 2.77
CA LYS A 99 -8.44 11.82 4.16
C LYS A 99 -8.50 10.50 4.90
N ARG A 100 -9.65 9.83 4.86
CA ARG A 100 -9.85 8.42 5.21
C ARG A 100 -10.28 7.72 3.93
N HIS A 101 -9.49 6.78 3.43
CA HIS A 101 -9.73 6.20 2.12
C HIS A 101 -10.26 4.77 2.21
N CYS A 102 -9.55 3.91 2.91
CA CYS A 102 -9.91 2.51 3.08
C CYS A 102 -9.42 1.97 4.42
N THR A 103 -9.88 0.79 4.77
CA THR A 103 -9.44 0.06 5.97
C THR A 103 -8.97 -1.33 5.60
N PHE A 104 -7.95 -1.80 6.34
CA PHE A 104 -7.50 -3.18 6.36
C PHE A 104 -7.81 -3.77 7.73
N ALA A 105 -8.41 -4.94 7.76
CA ALA A 105 -8.73 -5.66 8.99
C ALA A 105 -8.41 -7.15 8.84
N VAL A 106 -8.40 -7.86 9.97
CA VAL A 106 -8.36 -9.32 9.97
C VAL A 106 -9.76 -9.84 10.32
N ASP A 107 -10.31 -10.66 9.45
CA ASP A 107 -11.58 -11.35 9.63
C ASP A 107 -11.39 -12.86 9.40
N ALA A 108 -11.71 -13.66 10.39
CA ALA A 108 -11.50 -15.12 10.37
C ALA A 108 -10.09 -15.54 9.93
N GLY A 109 -9.06 -14.82 10.37
CA GLY A 109 -7.65 -15.08 10.03
C GLY A 109 -7.24 -14.61 8.62
N ARG A 110 -8.10 -13.88 7.91
CA ARG A 110 -7.86 -13.36 6.56
C ARG A 110 -7.81 -11.85 6.57
N VAL A 111 -6.94 -11.29 5.74
CA VAL A 111 -6.91 -9.84 5.56
C VAL A 111 -8.02 -9.41 4.63
N VAL A 112 -8.83 -8.46 5.07
CA VAL A 112 -9.93 -7.89 4.28
C VAL A 112 -9.73 -6.38 4.09
N LEU A 113 -10.07 -5.91 2.89
CA LEU A 113 -10.02 -4.51 2.48
C LEU A 113 -11.44 -3.97 2.30
N SER A 114 -11.72 -2.81 2.90
CA SER A 114 -12.98 -2.09 2.74
C SER A 114 -12.74 -0.65 2.33
N ASP A 115 -13.55 -0.12 1.41
CA ASP A 115 -13.54 1.30 1.05
C ASP A 115 -14.32 2.12 2.09
N CYS A 116 -13.82 3.30 2.47
CA CYS A 116 -14.45 4.18 3.45
C CYS A 116 -15.36 5.26 2.82
N GLY A 117 -15.91 5.02 1.62
CA GLY A 117 -16.61 6.04 0.85
C GLY A 117 -15.64 7.03 0.20
N SER A 118 -14.53 6.54 -0.31
CA SER A 118 -13.49 7.38 -0.89
C SER A 118 -13.96 8.11 -2.15
N THR A 119 -13.44 9.32 -2.39
CA THR A 119 -13.85 10.15 -3.53
C THR A 119 -13.50 9.53 -4.89
N ASN A 120 -12.36 8.86 -4.98
CA ASN A 120 -11.84 8.31 -6.23
C ASN A 120 -11.92 6.79 -6.31
N GLY A 121 -12.45 6.14 -5.26
CA GLY A 121 -12.67 4.71 -5.17
C GLY A 121 -11.42 3.90 -4.88
N THR A 122 -11.66 2.68 -4.41
CA THR A 122 -10.69 1.61 -4.18
C THR A 122 -10.96 0.48 -5.16
N SER A 123 -9.92 -0.17 -5.69
CA SER A 123 -10.08 -1.39 -6.50
C SER A 123 -8.97 -2.41 -6.19
N VAL A 124 -9.31 -3.69 -6.35
CA VAL A 124 -8.39 -4.84 -6.21
C VAL A 124 -8.33 -5.56 -7.54
N ASN A 125 -7.14 -5.71 -8.11
CA ASN A 125 -6.89 -6.32 -9.42
C ASN A 125 -7.75 -5.71 -10.56
N GLY A 126 -8.10 -4.42 -10.42
CA GLY A 126 -8.94 -3.69 -11.36
C GLY A 126 -10.43 -3.71 -11.07
N GLU A 127 -10.91 -4.59 -10.18
CA GLU A 127 -12.31 -4.68 -9.78
C GLU A 127 -12.60 -3.70 -8.63
N PRO A 128 -13.63 -2.86 -8.73
CA PRO A 128 -13.98 -1.91 -7.66
C PRO A 128 -14.37 -2.63 -6.37
N VAL A 129 -13.86 -2.14 -5.24
CA VAL A 129 -14.33 -2.53 -3.91
C VAL A 129 -15.67 -1.86 -3.66
N ALA A 130 -16.72 -2.66 -3.59
CA ALA A 130 -18.08 -2.21 -3.31
C ALA A 130 -18.33 -2.16 -1.78
N ALA A 131 -19.61 -2.28 -1.38
CA ALA A 131 -19.99 -2.31 0.04
C ALA A 131 -19.49 -3.55 0.79
N THR A 132 -19.13 -4.62 0.09
CA THR A 132 -18.63 -5.86 0.69
C THR A 132 -17.11 -5.82 0.76
N PRO A 133 -16.50 -6.14 1.91
CA PRO A 133 -15.05 -6.28 2.04
C PRO A 133 -14.48 -7.31 1.07
N VAL A 134 -13.28 -7.04 0.54
CA VAL A 134 -12.55 -7.94 -0.36
C VAL A 134 -11.41 -8.61 0.39
N GLU A 135 -11.36 -9.93 0.31
CA GLU A 135 -10.30 -10.74 0.89
C GLU A 135 -9.00 -10.61 0.08
N LEU A 136 -7.87 -10.52 0.80
CA LEU A 136 -6.54 -10.41 0.23
C LEU A 136 -5.66 -11.59 0.69
N ALA A 137 -4.94 -12.18 -0.26
CA ALA A 137 -4.07 -13.33 -0.03
C ALA A 137 -2.57 -13.00 -0.16
N GLY A 138 -2.24 -11.89 -0.84
CA GLY A 138 -0.88 -11.44 -1.15
C GLY A 138 -0.60 -11.45 -2.65
N GLY A 139 0.06 -10.41 -3.15
CA GLY A 139 0.34 -10.20 -4.56
C GLY A 139 -0.73 -9.41 -5.32
N GLU A 140 -1.84 -9.02 -4.67
CA GLU A 140 -2.88 -8.25 -5.34
C GLU A 140 -2.42 -6.82 -5.64
N THR A 141 -2.83 -6.32 -6.80
CA THR A 141 -2.71 -4.91 -7.14
C THR A 141 -3.91 -4.14 -6.59
N ILE A 142 -3.66 -3.25 -5.65
CA ILE A 142 -4.66 -2.35 -5.07
C ILE A 142 -4.52 -0.97 -5.70
N SER A 143 -5.63 -0.36 -6.10
CA SER A 143 -5.65 1.04 -6.48
C SER A 143 -6.41 1.85 -5.45
N LEU A 144 -5.77 2.85 -4.87
CA LEU A 144 -6.37 3.86 -4.00
C LEU A 144 -6.45 5.16 -4.80
N GLY A 145 -7.62 5.47 -5.33
CA GLY A 145 -7.76 6.51 -6.32
C GLY A 145 -6.91 6.21 -7.56
N ARG A 146 -5.86 7.01 -7.79
CA ARG A 146 -4.93 6.79 -8.91
C ARG A 146 -3.64 6.06 -8.51
N LEU A 147 -3.32 6.00 -7.23
CA LEU A 147 -2.13 5.33 -6.75
C LEU A 147 -2.30 3.82 -6.87
N GLN A 148 -1.30 3.13 -7.41
CA GLN A 148 -1.26 1.68 -7.50
C GLN A 148 -0.24 1.13 -6.52
N LEU A 149 -0.66 0.14 -5.74
CA LEU A 149 0.14 -0.54 -4.75
C LEU A 149 0.01 -2.05 -4.94
N THR A 150 1.02 -2.80 -4.51
CA THR A 150 0.89 -4.25 -4.30
C THR A 150 0.72 -4.51 -2.81
N PHE A 151 -0.24 -5.34 -2.47
CA PHE A 151 -0.38 -5.89 -1.11
C PHE A 151 0.46 -7.15 -1.01
N GLU A 152 1.32 -7.22 0.02
CA GLU A 152 2.10 -8.41 0.31
C GLU A 152 1.88 -8.85 1.76
N THR A 153 1.67 -10.14 1.94
CA THR A 153 1.71 -10.75 3.27
C THR A 153 3.12 -10.69 3.84
N ALA A 154 3.30 -10.84 5.15
CA ALA A 154 4.62 -10.83 5.74
C ALA A 154 5.57 -11.89 5.12
N PRO A 155 5.16 -13.15 4.88
CA PRO A 155 5.99 -14.11 4.15
C PRO A 155 6.31 -13.68 2.71
N GLY A 156 5.29 -13.22 1.96
CA GLY A 156 5.46 -12.77 0.57
C GLY A 156 6.42 -11.58 0.46
N PHE A 157 6.37 -10.66 1.41
CA PHE A 157 7.31 -9.53 1.47
C PHE A 157 8.76 -9.98 1.68
N VAL A 158 9.00 -10.94 2.56
CA VAL A 158 10.35 -11.50 2.77
C VAL A 158 10.88 -12.15 1.50
N GLU A 159 10.05 -12.92 0.80
CA GLU A 159 10.42 -13.56 -0.47
C GLU A 159 10.72 -12.54 -1.56
N LEU A 160 9.88 -11.50 -1.68
CA LEU A 160 10.07 -10.40 -2.62
C LEU A 160 11.42 -9.71 -2.39
N VAL A 161 11.69 -9.28 -1.18
CA VAL A 161 12.95 -8.59 -0.80
C VAL A 161 14.15 -9.52 -1.00
N GLY A 162 14.02 -10.82 -0.69
CA GLY A 162 15.03 -11.83 -0.93
C GLY A 162 15.38 -12.02 -2.41
N SER A 163 14.37 -11.99 -3.28
CA SER A 163 14.53 -12.15 -4.74
C SER A 163 15.29 -10.98 -5.39
N MET A 164 15.19 -9.78 -4.84
CA MET A 164 15.90 -8.59 -5.34
C MET A 164 17.42 -8.74 -5.22
N ARG A 165 17.91 -9.41 -4.18
CA ARG A 165 19.34 -9.67 -3.95
C ARG A 165 19.96 -10.57 -5.02
N THR A 166 19.18 -11.47 -5.59
CA THR A 166 19.66 -12.44 -6.59
C THR A 166 19.84 -11.80 -7.97
N ARG A 167 19.17 -10.65 -8.23
CA ARG A 167 19.24 -9.94 -9.53
C ARG A 167 20.37 -8.90 -9.63
N SER A 168 21.06 -8.61 -8.52
CA SER A 168 22.15 -7.60 -8.45
C SER A 168 23.55 -8.23 -8.53
N ARG A 169 23.68 -9.46 -9.02
CA ARG A 169 24.98 -10.14 -9.30
C ARG A 169 25.18 -10.36 -10.77
#